data_68c787b291a8f22ded55d49499419705
#
_entry.id   68c787b291a8f22ded55d49499419705
#
_cell.length_a   1.000
_cell.length_b   1.000
_cell.length_c   1.000
_cell.angle_alpha   90.00
_cell.angle_beta   90.00
_cell.angle_gamma   90.00
#
_symmetry.space_group_name_H-M   'P 1'
#
loop_
_entity.id
_entity.type
_entity.pdbx_description
1 polymer ?
#
loop_
_entity_poly.entity_id
_entity_poly.type
_entity_poly.pdbx_seq_one_letter_code
_entity_poly.pdbx_strand_id
1 'polypeptide(L)'
;MLLIDTSLWVDFTRSSSPEPLKRQIAPWLLDPAAHLAEPVVFELLRFARPHEAQQLEAQFATLPMLATPSSVWIEAAELGRACRAKGLTVISLDLLIAAVALHHRATLVTFDRDFASIAQTSALSVRLLERGG
;
A
#
# COMPACT_ATOMS: atom_id res chain seq x y z
N MET A 1 -10.84 5.63 -6.38
CA MET A 1 -10.06 5.62 -5.12
C MET A 1 -8.67 5.04 -5.38
N LEU A 2 -7.68 5.65 -4.79
CA LEU A 2 -6.30 5.16 -4.81
C LEU A 2 -5.92 4.73 -3.39
N LEU A 3 -5.38 3.53 -3.24
CA LEU A 3 -4.75 3.10 -1.99
C LEU A 3 -3.24 3.25 -2.17
N ILE A 4 -2.62 4.06 -1.32
CA ILE A 4 -1.18 4.31 -1.42
C ILE A 4 -0.44 3.27 -0.58
N ASP A 5 0.37 2.45 -1.26
CA ASP A 5 1.12 1.38 -0.63
C ASP A 5 2.25 1.91 0.26
N THR A 6 2.64 1.08 1.22
CA THR A 6 3.75 1.32 2.14
C THR A 6 5.02 1.78 1.44
N SER A 7 5.32 1.23 0.25
CA SER A 7 6.56 1.55 -0.47
C SER A 7 6.72 3.02 -0.81
N LEU A 8 5.63 3.71 -1.16
CA LEU A 8 5.68 5.15 -1.42
C LEU A 8 5.93 5.93 -0.12
N TRP A 9 5.24 5.56 0.95
CA TRP A 9 5.37 6.22 2.25
C TRP A 9 6.78 6.09 2.81
N VAL A 10 7.37 4.89 2.73
CA VAL A 10 8.73 4.63 3.22
C VAL A 10 9.73 5.52 2.49
N ASP A 11 9.68 5.56 1.16
CA ASP A 11 10.60 6.38 0.38
C ASP A 11 10.40 7.88 0.62
N PHE A 12 9.14 8.30 0.82
CA PHE A 12 8.84 9.70 1.07
C PHE A 12 9.34 10.18 2.44
N THR A 13 9.27 9.32 3.46
CA THR A 13 9.65 9.65 4.84
C THR A 13 11.13 9.50 5.13
N ARG A 14 11.86 8.68 4.40
CA ARG A 14 13.29 8.49 4.63
C ARG A 14 14.06 9.76 4.35
N SER A 15 14.88 10.19 5.31
CA SER A 15 15.77 11.36 5.12
C SER A 15 16.81 11.12 4.02
N SER A 16 17.20 9.85 3.81
CA SER A 16 18.17 9.45 2.80
C SER A 16 17.62 9.39 1.38
N SER A 17 16.32 9.46 1.19
CA SER A 17 15.74 9.42 -0.15
C SER A 17 16.10 10.68 -0.95
N PRO A 18 16.46 10.53 -2.24
CA PRO A 18 16.77 11.69 -3.09
C PRO A 18 15.54 12.60 -3.26
N GLU A 19 15.77 13.89 -3.35
CA GLU A 19 14.69 14.87 -3.58
C GLU A 19 13.88 14.60 -4.84
N PRO A 20 14.48 14.20 -5.99
CA PRO A 20 13.69 13.85 -7.17
C PRO A 20 12.69 12.73 -6.92
N LEU A 21 13.06 11.73 -6.11
CA LEU A 21 12.15 10.63 -5.74
C LEU A 21 10.99 11.13 -4.90
N LYS A 22 11.25 11.98 -3.92
CA LYS A 22 10.19 12.59 -3.09
C LYS A 22 9.24 13.44 -3.93
N ARG A 23 9.77 14.18 -4.91
CA ARG A 23 8.94 14.95 -5.85
C ARG A 23 8.09 14.06 -6.74
N GLN A 24 8.58 12.88 -7.09
CA GLN A 24 7.80 11.90 -7.85
C GLN A 24 6.64 11.36 -7.03
N ILE A 25 6.84 11.14 -5.74
CA ILE A 25 5.84 10.53 -4.84
C ILE A 25 4.78 11.54 -4.40
N ALA A 26 5.18 12.77 -4.10
CA ALA A 26 4.30 13.78 -3.48
C ALA A 26 2.94 13.94 -4.18
N PRO A 27 2.83 14.00 -5.53
CA PRO A 27 1.53 14.12 -6.19
C PRO A 27 0.56 12.99 -5.88
N TRP A 28 1.08 11.77 -5.64
CA TRP A 28 0.24 10.63 -5.29
C TRP A 28 -0.34 10.77 -3.88
N LEU A 29 0.47 11.25 -2.93
CA LEU A 29 0.01 11.46 -1.55
C LEU A 29 -0.96 12.64 -1.45
N LEU A 30 -0.85 13.61 -2.35
CA LEU A 30 -1.70 14.80 -2.38
C LEU A 30 -2.92 14.63 -3.29
N ASP A 31 -3.03 13.52 -3.99
CA ASP A 31 -4.17 13.27 -4.88
C ASP A 31 -5.46 13.24 -4.07
N PRO A 32 -6.53 13.93 -4.51
CA PRO A 32 -7.81 13.91 -3.80
C PRO A 32 -8.41 12.51 -3.64
N ALA A 33 -8.01 11.57 -4.48
CA ALA A 33 -8.48 10.18 -4.41
C ALA A 33 -7.61 9.30 -3.50
N ALA A 34 -6.53 9.83 -2.90
CA ALA A 34 -5.60 9.05 -2.07
C ALA A 34 -6.24 8.63 -0.75
N HIS A 35 -6.04 7.37 -0.39
CA HIS A 35 -6.57 6.75 0.81
C HIS A 35 -5.48 5.97 1.53
N LEU A 36 -5.68 5.81 2.84
CA LEU A 36 -4.90 4.90 3.67
C LEU A 36 -5.66 3.61 3.90
N ALA A 37 -4.94 2.59 4.40
CA ALA A 37 -5.53 1.38 4.95
C ALA A 37 -4.82 1.05 6.26
N GLU A 38 -5.54 0.44 7.19
CA GLU A 38 -4.97 0.07 8.49
C GLU A 38 -3.71 -0.79 8.39
N PRO A 39 -3.64 -1.80 7.50
CA PRO A 39 -2.42 -2.59 7.35
C PRO A 39 -1.20 -1.75 6.90
N VAL A 40 -1.42 -0.73 6.07
CA VAL A 40 -0.34 0.18 5.64
C VAL A 40 0.14 1.00 6.84
N VAL A 41 -0.78 1.56 7.60
CA VAL A 41 -0.47 2.34 8.81
C VAL A 41 0.32 1.47 9.81
N PHE A 42 -0.14 0.24 10.03
CA PHE A 42 0.54 -0.70 10.91
C PHE A 42 1.98 -0.95 10.46
N GLU A 43 2.17 -1.24 9.17
CA GLU A 43 3.49 -1.55 8.63
C GLU A 43 4.45 -0.37 8.77
N LEU A 44 3.96 0.85 8.51
CA LEU A 44 4.77 2.06 8.61
C LEU A 44 5.15 2.38 10.05
N LEU A 45 4.19 2.35 10.97
CA LEU A 45 4.43 2.71 12.36
C LEU A 45 5.27 1.66 13.11
N ARG A 46 5.23 0.42 12.68
CA ARG A 46 5.96 -0.68 13.30
C ARG A 46 7.48 -0.44 13.35
N PHE A 47 8.03 0.17 12.31
CA PHE A 47 9.47 0.42 12.20
C PHE A 47 9.87 1.89 12.33
N ALA A 48 8.90 2.79 12.46
CA ALA A 48 9.15 4.21 12.53
C ALA A 48 9.89 4.60 13.82
N ARG A 49 10.84 5.50 13.70
CA ARG A 49 11.43 6.15 14.86
C ARG A 49 10.43 7.16 15.44
N PRO A 50 10.57 7.58 16.72
CA PRO A 50 9.58 8.46 17.33
C PRO A 50 9.24 9.73 16.54
N HIS A 51 10.24 10.42 16.00
CA HIS A 51 10.00 11.64 15.21
C HIS A 51 9.37 11.34 13.86
N GLU A 52 9.72 10.19 13.26
CA GLU A 52 9.10 9.72 12.01
C GLU A 52 7.65 9.34 12.23
N ALA A 53 7.35 8.67 13.34
CA ALA A 53 5.99 8.30 13.71
C ALA A 53 5.10 9.53 13.86
N GLN A 54 5.60 10.61 14.50
CA GLN A 54 4.87 11.85 14.62
C GLN A 54 4.57 12.49 13.27
N GLN A 55 5.54 12.51 12.37
CA GLN A 55 5.37 13.06 11.03
C GLN A 55 4.35 12.24 10.23
N LEU A 56 4.44 10.91 10.30
CA LEU A 56 3.51 10.01 9.63
C LEU A 56 2.09 10.20 10.15
N GLU A 57 1.91 10.23 11.46
CA GLU A 57 0.59 10.41 12.07
C GLU A 57 -0.05 11.74 11.67
N ALA A 58 0.73 12.81 11.58
CA ALA A 58 0.25 14.10 11.11
C ALA A 58 -0.24 14.03 9.66
N GLN A 59 0.49 13.32 8.81
CA GLN A 59 0.10 13.12 7.40
C GLN A 59 -1.12 12.22 7.28
N PHE A 60 -1.18 11.14 8.07
CA PHE A 60 -2.33 10.22 8.06
C PHE A 60 -3.63 10.92 8.45
N ALA A 61 -3.56 11.91 9.32
CA ALA A 61 -4.73 12.68 9.73
C ALA A 61 -5.40 13.43 8.56
N THR A 62 -4.68 13.64 7.46
CA THR A 62 -5.19 14.35 6.29
C THR A 62 -5.80 13.45 5.22
N LEU A 63 -5.67 12.11 5.36
CA LEU A 63 -6.15 11.17 4.36
C LEU A 63 -7.31 10.33 4.90
N PRO A 64 -8.31 10.02 4.06
CA PRO A 64 -9.35 9.09 4.46
C PRO A 64 -8.81 7.66 4.56
N MET A 65 -9.38 6.88 5.47
CA MET A 65 -9.01 5.51 5.75
C MET A 65 -9.99 4.55 5.08
N LEU A 66 -9.49 3.61 4.30
CA LEU A 66 -10.27 2.47 3.84
C LEU A 66 -10.38 1.46 4.99
N ALA A 67 -11.59 1.13 5.38
CA ALA A 67 -11.83 0.21 6.49
C ALA A 67 -11.37 -1.20 6.17
N THR A 68 -10.95 -1.94 7.20
CA THR A 68 -10.59 -3.36 7.10
C THR A 68 -11.60 -4.19 7.88
N PRO A 69 -12.83 -4.39 7.33
CA PRO A 69 -13.83 -5.19 8.02
C PRO A 69 -13.40 -6.65 8.18
N SER A 70 -14.04 -7.37 9.10
CA SER A 70 -13.67 -8.75 9.41
C SER A 70 -13.62 -9.66 8.18
N SER A 71 -14.51 -9.44 7.22
CA SER A 71 -14.57 -10.22 5.98
C SER A 71 -13.30 -10.13 5.15
N VAL A 72 -12.59 -9.02 5.23
CA VAL A 72 -11.35 -8.81 4.47
C VAL A 72 -10.25 -9.81 4.87
N TRP A 73 -10.22 -10.21 6.13
CA TRP A 73 -9.25 -11.21 6.60
C TRP A 73 -9.45 -12.56 5.91
N ILE A 74 -10.71 -12.97 5.74
CA ILE A 74 -11.07 -14.20 5.01
C ILE A 74 -10.75 -14.04 3.53
N GLU A 75 -11.08 -12.90 2.95
CA GLU A 75 -10.78 -12.58 1.54
C GLU A 75 -9.28 -12.61 1.29
N ALA A 76 -8.46 -12.10 2.22
CA ALA A 76 -7.00 -12.15 2.13
C ALA A 76 -6.48 -13.60 2.17
N ALA A 77 -7.06 -14.45 3.02
CA ALA A 77 -6.69 -15.86 3.06
C ALA A 77 -7.03 -16.58 1.75
N GLU A 78 -8.19 -16.30 1.20
CA GLU A 78 -8.60 -16.85 -0.10
C GLU A 78 -7.67 -16.40 -1.22
N LEU A 79 -7.32 -15.12 -1.24
CA LEU A 79 -6.36 -14.56 -2.20
C LEU A 79 -5.01 -15.26 -2.08
N GLY A 80 -4.56 -15.50 -0.85
CA GLY A 80 -3.30 -16.21 -0.60
C GLY A 80 -3.32 -17.64 -1.15
N ARG A 81 -4.43 -18.35 -0.98
CA ARG A 81 -4.59 -19.70 -1.55
C ARG A 81 -4.58 -19.67 -3.07
N ALA A 82 -5.26 -18.70 -3.67
CA ALA A 82 -5.28 -18.54 -5.13
C ALA A 82 -3.89 -18.24 -5.69
N CYS A 83 -3.12 -17.38 -5.03
CA CYS A 83 -1.75 -17.07 -5.40
C CYS A 83 -0.86 -18.31 -5.30
N ARG A 84 -0.96 -19.05 -4.19
CA ARG A 84 -0.18 -20.28 -3.99
C ARG A 84 -0.48 -21.31 -5.08
N ALA A 85 -1.74 -21.47 -5.47
CA ALA A 85 -2.14 -22.39 -6.51
C ALA A 85 -1.47 -22.07 -7.87
N LYS A 86 -1.05 -20.83 -8.06
CA LYS A 86 -0.33 -20.36 -9.24
C LYS A 86 1.18 -20.22 -9.02
N GLY A 87 1.69 -20.76 -7.91
CA GLY A 87 3.12 -20.75 -7.62
C GLY A 87 3.64 -19.44 -7.05
N LEU A 88 2.76 -18.53 -6.62
CA LEU A 88 3.17 -17.24 -6.02
C LEU A 88 3.20 -17.36 -4.51
N THR A 89 4.35 -17.00 -3.92
CA THR A 89 4.49 -16.86 -2.47
C THR A 89 4.39 -15.38 -2.14
N VAL A 90 3.37 -15.00 -1.38
CA VAL A 90 3.11 -13.60 -1.02
C VAL A 90 3.10 -13.47 0.49
N ILE A 91 3.74 -12.41 1.01
CA ILE A 91 3.78 -12.13 2.45
C ILE A 91 2.36 -11.79 2.92
N SER A 92 2.02 -12.23 4.14
CA SER A 92 0.66 -12.09 4.69
C SER A 92 0.16 -10.65 4.70
N LEU A 93 1.02 -9.70 5.06
CA LEU A 93 0.62 -8.30 5.12
C LEU A 93 0.30 -7.73 3.71
N ASP A 94 1.05 -8.15 2.70
CA ASP A 94 0.78 -7.75 1.31
C ASP A 94 -0.54 -8.31 0.81
N LEU A 95 -0.88 -9.55 1.20
CA LEU A 95 -2.19 -10.13 0.90
C LEU A 95 -3.32 -9.31 1.54
N LEU A 96 -3.11 -8.86 2.76
CA LEU A 96 -4.11 -8.05 3.46
C LEU A 96 -4.28 -6.68 2.80
N ILE A 97 -3.19 -6.04 2.42
CA ILE A 97 -3.23 -4.75 1.69
C ILE A 97 -3.97 -4.93 0.35
N ALA A 98 -3.63 -5.97 -0.39
CA ALA A 98 -4.29 -6.27 -1.66
C ALA A 98 -5.79 -6.55 -1.47
N ALA A 99 -6.14 -7.28 -0.41
CA ALA A 99 -7.54 -7.60 -0.11
C ALA A 99 -8.35 -6.36 0.26
N VAL A 100 -7.75 -5.41 0.98
CA VAL A 100 -8.41 -4.11 1.27
C VAL A 100 -8.68 -3.36 -0.04
N ALA A 101 -7.70 -3.28 -0.92
CA ALA A 101 -7.87 -2.62 -2.22
C ALA A 101 -8.98 -3.28 -3.04
N LEU A 102 -9.00 -4.62 -3.10
CA LEU A 102 -10.03 -5.38 -3.80
C LEU A 102 -11.41 -5.12 -3.21
N HIS A 103 -11.53 -5.16 -1.89
CA HIS A 103 -12.80 -4.97 -1.19
C HIS A 103 -13.43 -3.61 -1.51
N HIS A 104 -12.62 -2.57 -1.57
CA HIS A 104 -13.07 -1.21 -1.84
C HIS A 104 -13.04 -0.83 -3.33
N ARG A 105 -12.59 -1.75 -4.19
CA ARG A 105 -12.39 -1.48 -5.63
C ARG A 105 -11.46 -0.29 -5.87
N ALA A 106 -10.45 -0.15 -5.02
CA ALA A 106 -9.44 0.88 -5.14
C ALA A 106 -8.29 0.39 -6.03
N THR A 107 -7.61 1.32 -6.68
CA THR A 107 -6.36 1.05 -7.38
C THR A 107 -5.21 1.18 -6.38
N LEU A 108 -4.38 0.15 -6.27
CA LEU A 108 -3.20 0.16 -5.42
C LEU A 108 -2.04 0.82 -6.16
N VAL A 109 -1.49 1.89 -5.58
CA VAL A 109 -0.33 2.59 -6.12
C VAL A 109 0.90 2.13 -5.37
N THR A 110 1.88 1.57 -6.07
CA THR A 110 3.02 0.90 -5.45
C THR A 110 4.27 0.93 -6.33
N PHE A 111 5.44 0.80 -5.69
CA PHE A 111 6.70 0.48 -6.37
C PHE A 111 6.98 -1.03 -6.38
N ASP A 112 6.21 -1.82 -5.62
CA ASP A 112 6.49 -3.24 -5.42
C ASP A 112 5.85 -4.10 -6.51
N ARG A 113 6.71 -4.81 -7.27
CA ARG A 113 6.28 -5.68 -8.36
C ARG A 113 5.48 -6.90 -7.90
N ASP A 114 5.57 -7.27 -6.63
CA ASP A 114 4.81 -8.39 -6.09
C ASP A 114 3.30 -8.15 -6.23
N PHE A 115 2.85 -6.92 -6.11
CA PHE A 115 1.44 -6.58 -6.32
C PHE A 115 1.02 -6.71 -7.79
N ALA A 116 1.92 -6.46 -8.73
CA ALA A 116 1.63 -6.71 -10.15
C ALA A 116 1.43 -8.20 -10.42
N SER A 117 2.18 -9.07 -9.73
CA SER A 117 1.99 -10.51 -9.81
C SER A 117 0.65 -10.94 -9.25
N ILE A 118 0.24 -10.36 -8.12
CA ILE A 118 -1.10 -10.61 -7.54
C ILE A 118 -2.19 -10.16 -8.52
N ALA A 119 -2.00 -9.03 -9.18
CA ALA A 119 -2.96 -8.50 -10.16
C ALA A 119 -3.19 -9.46 -11.33
N GLN A 120 -2.19 -10.26 -11.71
CA GLN A 120 -2.31 -11.24 -12.78
C GLN A 120 -3.20 -12.44 -12.39
N THR A 121 -3.39 -12.68 -11.10
CA THR A 121 -4.16 -13.81 -10.59
C THR A 121 -5.48 -13.41 -9.94
N SER A 122 -5.82 -12.13 -9.98
CA SER A 122 -6.99 -11.58 -9.28
C SER A 122 -7.56 -10.38 -10.05
N ALA A 123 -8.60 -9.78 -9.51
CA ALA A 123 -9.20 -8.56 -10.04
C ALA A 123 -8.51 -7.28 -9.49
N LEU A 124 -7.37 -7.42 -8.81
CA LEU A 124 -6.64 -6.28 -8.23
C LEU A 124 -6.21 -5.31 -9.33
N SER A 125 -6.56 -4.04 -9.15
CA SER A 125 -6.09 -2.94 -10.00
C SER A 125 -4.82 -2.36 -9.37
N VAL A 126 -3.71 -2.36 -10.12
CA VAL A 126 -2.41 -1.88 -9.65
C VAL A 126 -1.87 -0.81 -10.58
N ARG A 127 -1.43 0.28 -9.98
CA ARG A 127 -0.59 1.27 -10.65
C ARG A 127 0.85 1.06 -10.18
N LEU A 128 1.60 0.31 -10.95
CA LEU A 128 3.02 0.05 -10.64
C LEU A 128 3.85 1.23 -11.12
N LEU A 129 4.60 1.81 -10.20
CA LEU A 129 5.52 2.91 -10.49
C LEU A 129 6.96 2.40 -10.51
N GLU A 130 7.81 3.12 -11.24
CA GLU A 130 9.26 2.90 -11.23
C GLU A 130 9.94 4.12 -10.61
N ARG A 131 10.87 3.86 -9.66
CA ARG A 131 11.63 4.94 -9.03
C ARG A 131 12.47 5.66 -10.05
N GLY A 132 12.29 6.97 -10.12
CA GLY A 132 13.01 7.81 -11.08
C GLY A 132 12.43 7.78 -12.49
N GLY A 133 11.28 7.13 -12.64
CA GLY A 133 10.59 7.04 -13.92
C GLY A 133 9.67 8.21 -14.22
#